data_fc554a2600b9b04bd19590f75034d764
#
_entry.id   fc554a2600b9b04bd19590f75034d764
#
_cell.length_a   1.000
_cell.length_b   1.000
_cell.length_c   1.000
_cell.angle_alpha   90.00
_cell.angle_beta   90.00
_cell.angle_gamma   90.00
#
_symmetry.space_group_name_H-M   'P 1'
#
loop_
_entity.id
_entity.type
_entity.pdbx_description
1 polymer ?
#
loop_
_entity_poly.entity_id
_entity_poly.type
_entity_poly.pdbx_seq_one_letter_code
_entity_poly.pdbx_strand_id
1 'polypeptide(L)'
;MRFIHMADVHFDSPFTVLASRENLANERRIEQRKAFADTIEYIKENQIPFLFISGDLYEQKYIRKSTIEYINNLFKEIPNTQIFISPGNHDPFLINSFYNTFEWNNNVTIFNSEIKIIETEEADIYGFGFTDFYCENSQIEKINIKNKNKINILITHGSLDASKTLDMQYNPLNSNKLKEIGFDYVALGHIHKANYEENKNNFIYPGSLISFGFDELGEHGFLDVEINKNNSEKNNLINLNNSEINNNNLKINKKIKFIKVDKRIFEEIKLNISEINSEEELIEKIKNVKTDKKRNYKIILEGYKNIEIDLNKIQKMLLNENILKVKDFSKVKYDIKELANQNNLKGVFINRILQKEEERLCTKEEAEQAIEIFINALK
;
A
#
# COMPACT_ATOMS: atom_id res chain seq x y z
N MET A 1 7.29 18.38 17.61
CA MET A 1 6.29 18.50 16.53
C MET A 1 5.43 17.24 16.46
N ARG A 2 4.09 17.37 16.34
CA ARG A 2 3.16 16.23 16.15
C ARG A 2 2.30 16.45 14.90
N PHE A 3 2.06 15.41 14.12
CA PHE A 3 1.30 15.49 12.89
C PHE A 3 0.64 14.16 12.52
N ILE A 4 -0.39 14.22 11.70
CA ILE A 4 -0.96 13.06 11.02
C ILE A 4 -0.32 12.94 9.63
N HIS A 5 0.06 11.73 9.25
CA HIS A 5 0.50 11.39 7.91
C HIS A 5 -0.44 10.36 7.30
N MET A 6 -1.07 10.70 6.18
CA MET A 6 -1.94 9.84 5.39
C MET A 6 -1.63 10.00 3.90
N ALA A 7 -2.01 9.03 3.09
CA ALA A 7 -1.88 9.03 1.63
C ALA A 7 -2.91 8.10 0.99
N ASP A 8 -2.97 8.07 -0.31
CA ASP A 8 -3.63 7.04 -1.12
C ASP A 8 -5.09 6.82 -0.67
N VAL A 9 -5.84 7.92 -0.56
CA VAL A 9 -7.26 7.91 -0.19
C VAL A 9 -8.14 7.53 -1.38
N HIS A 10 -7.79 8.01 -2.60
CA HIS A 10 -8.44 7.75 -3.87
C HIS A 10 -9.96 7.97 -3.85
N PHE A 11 -10.41 9.14 -3.38
CA PHE A 11 -11.84 9.48 -3.44
C PHE A 11 -12.40 9.32 -4.85
N ASP A 12 -13.61 8.79 -4.91
CA ASP A 12 -14.35 8.49 -6.14
C ASP A 12 -13.71 7.40 -7.03
N SER A 13 -12.78 6.58 -6.48
CA SER A 13 -12.29 5.36 -7.15
C SER A 13 -13.44 4.41 -7.53
N PRO A 14 -13.37 3.76 -8.71
CA PRO A 14 -14.44 2.91 -9.20
C PRO A 14 -14.63 1.59 -8.44
N PHE A 15 -13.71 1.18 -7.54
CA PHE A 15 -13.74 -0.12 -6.84
C PHE A 15 -13.98 -1.31 -7.80
N THR A 16 -13.15 -1.43 -8.83
CA THR A 16 -13.31 -2.41 -9.93
C THR A 16 -13.37 -3.86 -9.46
N VAL A 17 -12.65 -4.19 -8.38
CA VAL A 17 -12.68 -5.54 -7.75
C VAL A 17 -14.09 -5.91 -7.27
N LEU A 18 -14.92 -4.93 -6.97
CA LEU A 18 -16.30 -5.09 -6.48
C LEU A 18 -17.36 -4.83 -7.56
N ALA A 19 -16.97 -4.63 -8.82
CA ALA A 19 -17.88 -4.24 -9.89
C ALA A 19 -19.05 -5.24 -10.10
N SER A 20 -18.82 -6.53 -9.82
CA SER A 20 -19.88 -7.56 -9.88
C SER A 20 -20.85 -7.50 -8.69
N ARG A 21 -20.61 -6.62 -7.71
CA ARG A 21 -21.40 -6.46 -6.48
C ARG A 21 -21.62 -4.97 -6.20
N GLU A 22 -22.48 -4.34 -6.99
CA GLU A 22 -22.70 -2.89 -6.97
C GLU A 22 -23.04 -2.34 -5.57
N ASN A 23 -23.85 -3.04 -4.79
CA ASN A 23 -24.18 -2.64 -3.42
C ASN A 23 -22.91 -2.54 -2.56
N LEU A 24 -22.00 -3.52 -2.67
CA LEU A 24 -20.78 -3.54 -1.89
C LEU A 24 -19.79 -2.42 -2.32
N ALA A 25 -19.73 -2.11 -3.62
CA ALA A 25 -18.94 -0.99 -4.10
C ALA A 25 -19.46 0.36 -3.55
N ASN A 26 -20.78 0.53 -3.45
CA ASN A 26 -21.41 1.71 -2.85
C ASN A 26 -21.14 1.78 -1.34
N GLU A 27 -21.26 0.65 -0.63
CA GLU A 27 -20.88 0.56 0.80
C GLU A 27 -19.43 0.99 1.01
N ARG A 28 -18.48 0.52 0.17
CA ARG A 28 -17.07 0.90 0.27
C ARG A 28 -16.83 2.39 0.08
N ARG A 29 -17.56 3.05 -0.83
CA ARG A 29 -17.49 4.52 -0.97
C ARG A 29 -17.97 5.24 0.29
N ILE A 30 -19.01 4.73 0.94
CA ILE A 30 -19.50 5.28 2.22
C ILE A 30 -18.47 5.03 3.32
N GLU A 31 -17.90 3.83 3.40
CA GLU A 31 -16.86 3.48 4.37
C GLU A 31 -15.60 4.34 4.18
N GLN A 32 -15.19 4.62 2.94
CA GLN A 32 -14.08 5.52 2.62
C GLN A 32 -14.31 6.94 3.15
N ARG A 33 -15.51 7.50 2.88
CA ARG A 33 -15.88 8.82 3.40
C ARG A 33 -15.88 8.84 4.91
N LYS A 34 -16.39 7.78 5.52
CA LYS A 34 -16.39 7.65 6.97
C LYS A 34 -14.99 7.53 7.54
N ALA A 35 -14.10 6.73 6.95
CA ALA A 35 -12.72 6.59 7.39
C ALA A 35 -11.98 7.95 7.35
N PHE A 36 -12.22 8.74 6.30
CA PHE A 36 -11.67 10.08 6.20
C PHE A 36 -12.25 11.03 7.25
N ALA A 37 -13.56 11.01 7.48
CA ALA A 37 -14.22 11.82 8.53
C ALA A 37 -13.73 11.41 9.93
N ASP A 38 -13.60 10.09 10.20
CA ASP A 38 -13.07 9.57 11.46
C ASP A 38 -11.60 10.05 11.68
N THR A 39 -10.81 10.21 10.59
CA THR A 39 -9.45 10.79 10.65
C THR A 39 -9.49 12.27 11.05
N ILE A 40 -10.39 13.05 10.46
CA ILE A 40 -10.55 14.47 10.79
C ILE A 40 -11.03 14.66 12.25
N GLU A 41 -11.96 13.82 12.70
CA GLU A 41 -12.40 13.84 14.10
C GLU A 41 -11.27 13.49 15.06
N TYR A 42 -10.44 12.49 14.73
CA TYR A 42 -9.24 12.16 15.50
C TYR A 42 -8.28 13.36 15.63
N ILE A 43 -8.04 14.09 14.51
CA ILE A 43 -7.22 15.31 14.49
C ILE A 43 -7.80 16.37 15.44
N LYS A 44 -9.11 16.60 15.36
CA LYS A 44 -9.84 17.57 16.16
C LYS A 44 -9.80 17.25 17.66
N GLU A 45 -10.13 16.01 18.02
CA GLU A 45 -10.12 15.53 19.41
C GLU A 45 -8.73 15.61 20.05
N ASN A 46 -7.68 15.29 19.28
CA ASN A 46 -6.30 15.30 19.76
C ASN A 46 -5.58 16.64 19.52
N GLN A 47 -6.25 17.63 18.95
CA GLN A 47 -5.70 18.97 18.66
C GLN A 47 -4.38 18.92 17.86
N ILE A 48 -4.34 18.07 16.85
CA ILE A 48 -3.13 17.85 16.03
C ILE A 48 -2.84 19.08 15.17
N PRO A 49 -1.65 19.68 15.24
CA PRO A 49 -1.37 20.93 14.54
C PRO A 49 -1.10 20.79 13.05
N PHE A 50 -0.76 19.58 12.58
CA PHE A 50 -0.40 19.37 11.17
C PHE A 50 -1.02 18.10 10.61
N LEU A 51 -1.50 18.20 9.35
CA LEU A 51 -1.94 17.05 8.54
C LEU A 51 -1.13 17.03 7.24
N PHE A 52 -0.46 15.91 6.97
CA PHE A 52 0.27 15.67 5.73
C PHE A 52 -0.49 14.64 4.90
N ILE A 53 -0.81 15.01 3.66
CA ILE A 53 -1.44 14.16 2.65
C ILE A 53 -0.44 13.98 1.51
N SER A 54 0.18 12.81 1.47
CA SER A 54 1.26 12.51 0.54
C SER A 54 0.74 11.90 -0.77
N GLY A 55 -0.25 12.58 -1.41
CA GLY A 55 -0.76 12.30 -2.73
C GLY A 55 -1.90 11.30 -2.79
N ASP A 56 -2.46 11.21 -3.98
CA ASP A 56 -3.58 10.34 -4.34
C ASP A 56 -4.77 10.51 -3.40
N LEU A 57 -5.11 11.77 -3.09
CA LEU A 57 -6.30 12.10 -2.30
C LEU A 57 -7.58 11.73 -3.06
N TYR A 58 -7.59 11.91 -4.39
CA TYR A 58 -8.73 11.60 -5.23
C TYR A 58 -8.34 11.08 -6.62
N GLU A 59 -9.30 10.53 -7.34
CA GLU A 59 -9.14 10.09 -8.73
C GLU A 59 -9.50 11.20 -9.70
N GLN A 60 -8.53 11.89 -10.30
CA GLN A 60 -8.73 13.01 -11.23
C GLN A 60 -9.76 12.71 -12.32
N LYS A 61 -9.80 11.48 -12.80
CA LYS A 61 -10.71 11.04 -13.87
C LYS A 61 -12.17 10.95 -13.43
N TYR A 62 -12.44 10.70 -12.14
CA TYR A 62 -13.77 10.37 -11.63
C TYR A 62 -14.29 11.35 -10.59
N ILE A 63 -13.42 12.21 -10.06
CA ILE A 63 -13.73 13.12 -8.96
C ILE A 63 -14.87 14.07 -9.31
N ARG A 64 -15.77 14.25 -8.37
CA ARG A 64 -16.90 15.18 -8.48
C ARG A 64 -16.67 16.40 -7.60
N LYS A 65 -17.17 17.55 -8.05
CA LYS A 65 -17.12 18.79 -7.28
C LYS A 65 -17.71 18.63 -5.87
N SER A 66 -18.82 17.90 -5.75
CA SER A 66 -19.44 17.62 -4.45
C SER A 66 -18.56 16.82 -3.48
N THR A 67 -17.64 16.00 -4.01
CA THR A 67 -16.66 15.29 -3.20
C THR A 67 -15.56 16.24 -2.72
N ILE A 68 -15.10 17.15 -3.56
CA ILE A 68 -14.14 18.20 -3.17
C ILE A 68 -14.75 19.13 -2.11
N GLU A 69 -16.01 19.54 -2.29
CA GLU A 69 -16.75 20.32 -1.30
C GLU A 69 -16.87 19.59 0.04
N TYR A 70 -17.13 18.29 0.01
CA TYR A 70 -17.17 17.44 1.21
C TYR A 70 -15.82 17.42 1.92
N ILE A 71 -14.71 17.18 1.21
CA ILE A 71 -13.36 17.19 1.76
C ILE A 71 -13.04 18.56 2.38
N ASN A 72 -13.29 19.63 1.65
CA ASN A 72 -12.99 20.98 2.11
C ASN A 72 -13.86 21.41 3.32
N ASN A 73 -15.11 20.92 3.42
CA ASN A 73 -15.94 21.13 4.58
C ASN A 73 -15.41 20.42 5.84
N LEU A 74 -14.87 19.21 5.70
CA LEU A 74 -14.19 18.53 6.80
C LEU A 74 -12.92 19.29 7.23
N PHE A 75 -12.15 19.85 6.30
CA PHE A 75 -10.99 20.67 6.63
C PHE A 75 -11.36 21.96 7.40
N LYS A 76 -12.57 22.50 7.20
CA LYS A 76 -13.09 23.63 7.99
C LYS A 76 -13.34 23.29 9.46
N GLU A 77 -13.54 22.00 9.79
CA GLU A 77 -13.73 21.58 11.15
C GLU A 77 -12.46 21.56 12.00
N ILE A 78 -11.29 21.62 11.34
CA ILE A 78 -9.96 21.66 11.96
C ILE A 78 -9.18 22.92 11.58
N PRO A 79 -9.70 24.14 11.84
CA PRO A 79 -9.13 25.39 11.34
C PRO A 79 -7.73 25.71 11.89
N ASN A 80 -7.38 25.11 13.04
CA ASN A 80 -6.08 25.29 13.70
C ASN A 80 -5.03 24.27 13.20
N THR A 81 -5.41 23.30 12.36
CA THR A 81 -4.52 22.33 11.76
C THR A 81 -4.05 22.84 10.41
N GLN A 82 -2.74 22.97 10.19
CA GLN A 82 -2.18 23.27 8.89
C GLN A 82 -2.14 21.98 8.05
N ILE A 83 -2.73 22.03 6.87
CA ILE A 83 -2.89 20.88 5.97
C ILE A 83 -1.96 21.06 4.79
N PHE A 84 -1.11 20.08 4.54
CA PHE A 84 -0.17 20.07 3.42
C PHE A 84 -0.49 18.90 2.50
N ILE A 85 -0.77 19.20 1.23
CA ILE A 85 -1.10 18.21 0.21
C ILE A 85 -0.02 18.23 -0.87
N SER A 86 0.62 17.09 -1.07
CA SER A 86 1.49 16.85 -2.22
C SER A 86 0.72 16.00 -3.23
N PRO A 87 0.28 16.54 -4.38
CA PRO A 87 -0.42 15.77 -5.40
C PRO A 87 0.35 14.52 -5.84
N GLY A 88 -0.38 13.42 -6.06
CA GLY A 88 0.17 12.17 -6.59
C GLY A 88 -0.11 11.99 -8.08
N ASN A 89 0.12 10.78 -8.57
CA ASN A 89 -0.10 10.47 -9.98
C ASN A 89 -1.58 10.28 -10.35
N HIS A 90 -2.47 10.00 -9.39
CA HIS A 90 -3.91 9.90 -9.62
C HIS A 90 -4.63 11.26 -9.50
N ASP A 91 -4.03 12.22 -8.81
CA ASP A 91 -4.57 13.56 -8.58
C ASP A 91 -3.56 14.70 -8.89
N PRO A 92 -2.88 14.70 -10.05
CA PRO A 92 -1.84 15.66 -10.34
C PRO A 92 -2.37 17.10 -10.36
N PHE A 93 -1.48 18.09 -10.06
CA PHE A 93 -1.77 19.52 -10.11
C PHE A 93 -1.86 20.01 -11.55
N LEU A 94 -2.95 19.67 -12.25
CA LEU A 94 -3.22 20.10 -13.62
C LEU A 94 -3.91 21.46 -13.65
N ILE A 95 -3.87 22.14 -14.81
CA ILE A 95 -4.59 23.41 -15.01
C ILE A 95 -6.09 23.28 -14.68
N ASN A 96 -6.70 22.14 -15.00
CA ASN A 96 -8.10 21.86 -14.79
C ASN A 96 -8.39 20.97 -13.56
N SER A 97 -7.38 20.66 -12.75
CA SER A 97 -7.59 19.91 -11.50
C SER A 97 -8.27 20.81 -10.45
N PHE A 98 -8.95 20.20 -9.51
CA PHE A 98 -9.52 20.92 -8.38
C PHE A 98 -8.46 21.50 -7.44
N TYR A 99 -7.23 21.04 -7.50
CA TYR A 99 -6.13 21.69 -6.78
C TYR A 99 -5.86 23.10 -7.27
N ASN A 100 -6.10 23.36 -8.56
CA ASN A 100 -5.88 24.68 -9.19
C ASN A 100 -7.17 25.50 -9.33
N THR A 101 -8.33 24.87 -9.51
CA THR A 101 -9.57 25.55 -9.89
C THR A 101 -10.57 25.72 -8.75
N PHE A 102 -10.36 25.06 -7.61
CA PHE A 102 -11.24 25.14 -6.44
C PHE A 102 -10.64 26.03 -5.36
N GLU A 103 -11.47 26.80 -4.67
CA GLU A 103 -11.06 27.64 -3.55
C GLU A 103 -11.01 26.80 -2.25
N TRP A 104 -9.79 26.35 -1.93
CA TRP A 104 -9.53 25.62 -0.70
C TRP A 104 -9.50 26.53 0.52
N ASN A 105 -9.74 25.98 1.70
CA ASN A 105 -9.65 26.73 2.95
C ASN A 105 -8.24 27.29 3.19
N ASN A 106 -8.15 28.38 3.94
CA ASN A 106 -6.88 29.08 4.21
C ASN A 106 -5.84 28.24 4.96
N ASN A 107 -6.26 27.17 5.64
CA ASN A 107 -5.38 26.24 6.34
C ASN A 107 -4.81 25.13 5.43
N VAL A 108 -5.14 25.14 4.11
CA VAL A 108 -4.68 24.14 3.13
C VAL A 108 -3.57 24.74 2.26
N THR A 109 -2.45 24.07 2.19
CA THR A 109 -1.35 24.35 1.26
C THR A 109 -1.19 23.17 0.32
N ILE A 110 -1.26 23.42 -0.99
CA ILE A 110 -1.06 22.41 -2.02
C ILE A 110 0.28 22.69 -2.70
N PHE A 111 1.09 21.64 -2.84
CA PHE A 111 2.36 21.71 -3.56
C PHE A 111 2.14 21.48 -5.06
N ASN A 112 3.07 22.00 -5.88
CA ASN A 112 3.13 21.74 -7.32
C ASN A 112 4.45 21.06 -7.67
N SER A 113 4.93 21.16 -8.91
CA SER A 113 6.22 20.58 -9.31
C SER A 113 7.43 21.29 -8.75
N GLU A 114 7.29 22.55 -8.28
CA GLU A 114 8.38 23.30 -7.69
C GLU A 114 8.52 22.97 -6.21
N ILE A 115 9.78 22.85 -5.76
CA ILE A 115 10.05 22.64 -4.35
C ILE A 115 9.65 23.88 -3.57
N LYS A 116 8.64 23.74 -2.72
CA LYS A 116 8.22 24.79 -1.80
C LYS A 116 8.68 24.43 -0.38
N ILE A 117 9.15 25.44 0.35
CA ILE A 117 9.57 25.30 1.74
C ILE A 117 8.64 26.14 2.59
N ILE A 118 7.97 25.50 3.55
CA ILE A 118 7.15 26.18 4.54
C ILE A 118 7.90 26.16 5.85
N GLU A 119 8.33 27.33 6.30
CA GLU A 119 9.06 27.47 7.56
C GLU A 119 8.05 27.67 8.70
N THR A 120 8.07 26.78 9.67
CA THR A 120 7.34 26.90 10.93
C THR A 120 8.32 27.19 12.08
N GLU A 121 7.82 27.42 13.28
CA GLU A 121 8.69 27.61 14.43
C GLU A 121 9.53 26.37 14.72
N GLU A 122 8.94 25.15 14.64
CA GLU A 122 9.59 23.89 15.02
C GLU A 122 10.26 23.16 13.84
N ALA A 123 9.78 23.38 12.60
CA ALA A 123 10.17 22.59 11.46
C ALA A 123 10.23 23.38 10.16
N ASP A 124 11.06 22.91 9.23
CA ASP A 124 11.04 23.30 7.83
C ASP A 124 10.40 22.16 7.01
N ILE A 125 9.27 22.45 6.38
CA ILE A 125 8.47 21.47 5.62
C ILE A 125 8.71 21.70 4.15
N TYR A 126 9.31 20.73 3.49
CA TYR A 126 9.60 20.70 2.07
C TYR A 126 8.51 19.91 1.37
N GLY A 127 8.04 20.39 0.24
CA GLY A 127 7.04 19.66 -0.54
C GLY A 127 7.14 19.94 -2.03
N PHE A 128 6.82 18.94 -2.82
CA PHE A 128 6.56 19.01 -4.25
C PHE A 128 5.67 17.84 -4.66
N GLY A 129 4.91 17.97 -5.73
CA GLY A 129 3.97 16.95 -6.18
C GLY A 129 3.93 16.80 -7.70
N PHE A 130 3.10 15.92 -8.17
CA PHE A 130 2.88 15.66 -9.58
C PHE A 130 2.13 16.80 -10.26
N THR A 131 2.55 17.14 -11.47
CA THR A 131 1.85 18.09 -12.38
C THR A 131 1.45 17.42 -13.69
N ASP A 132 1.66 16.10 -13.81
CA ASP A 132 1.19 15.21 -14.84
C ASP A 132 0.98 13.82 -14.20
N PHE A 133 0.31 12.92 -14.88
CA PHE A 133 0.10 11.52 -14.43
C PHE A 133 1.41 10.72 -14.32
N TYR A 134 2.47 11.23 -14.89
CA TYR A 134 3.82 10.63 -14.86
C TYR A 134 4.86 11.67 -14.45
N CYS A 135 5.87 11.21 -13.71
CA CYS A 135 7.01 12.02 -13.28
C CYS A 135 8.28 11.15 -13.29
N GLU A 136 9.01 11.13 -14.39
CA GLU A 136 10.20 10.30 -14.56
C GLU A 136 11.45 10.87 -13.85
N ASN A 137 11.44 12.16 -13.53
CA ASN A 137 12.58 12.87 -12.95
C ASN A 137 12.21 13.51 -11.61
N SER A 138 12.74 12.96 -10.55
CA SER A 138 12.52 13.51 -9.21
C SER A 138 13.19 14.87 -9.01
N GLN A 139 12.56 15.73 -8.21
CA GLN A 139 13.12 17.03 -7.84
C GLN A 139 14.09 16.94 -6.64
N ILE A 140 14.27 15.79 -6.02
CA ILE A 140 15.07 15.67 -4.79
C ILE A 140 16.51 16.12 -4.95
N GLU A 141 17.10 16.00 -6.16
CA GLU A 141 18.46 16.47 -6.44
C GLU A 141 18.66 17.99 -6.22
N LYS A 142 17.57 18.76 -6.26
CA LYS A 142 17.59 20.22 -6.08
C LYS A 142 17.42 20.66 -4.63
N ILE A 143 17.16 19.70 -3.72
CA ILE A 143 16.86 20.03 -2.31
C ILE A 143 18.13 20.13 -1.51
N ASN A 144 18.25 21.25 -0.80
CA ASN A 144 19.28 21.46 0.23
C ASN A 144 18.58 21.90 1.52
N ILE A 145 18.90 21.25 2.64
CA ILE A 145 18.37 21.62 3.95
C ILE A 145 19.01 22.94 4.40
N LYS A 146 18.13 23.94 4.65
CA LYS A 146 18.56 25.28 5.07
C LYS A 146 19.01 25.32 6.52
N ASN A 147 18.27 24.66 7.42
CA ASN A 147 18.54 24.68 8.86
C ASN A 147 18.51 23.27 9.45
N LYS A 148 19.66 22.70 9.69
CA LYS A 148 19.80 21.36 10.30
C LYS A 148 19.40 21.32 11.79
N ASN A 149 19.23 22.45 12.45
CA ASN A 149 18.81 22.51 13.85
C ASN A 149 17.28 22.38 14.01
N LYS A 150 16.52 22.70 12.97
CA LYS A 150 15.08 22.44 12.92
C LYS A 150 14.78 21.01 12.51
N ILE A 151 13.58 20.58 12.75
CA ILE A 151 13.03 19.34 12.16
C ILE A 151 12.84 19.58 10.68
N ASN A 152 13.39 18.71 9.84
CA ASN A 152 13.28 18.81 8.38
C ASN A 152 12.43 17.67 7.83
N ILE A 153 11.30 18.00 7.23
CA ILE A 153 10.32 17.03 6.73
C ILE A 153 10.14 17.23 5.22
N LEU A 154 10.18 16.14 4.47
CA LEU A 154 9.76 16.14 3.06
C LEU A 154 8.38 15.49 2.94
N ILE A 155 7.49 16.13 2.18
CA ILE A 155 6.19 15.57 1.79
C ILE A 155 6.19 15.43 0.28
N THR A 156 6.07 14.21 -0.22
CA THR A 156 6.00 13.93 -1.66
C THR A 156 5.35 12.58 -1.93
N HIS A 157 4.98 12.35 -3.17
CA HIS A 157 4.43 11.08 -3.65
C HIS A 157 5.43 10.44 -4.60
N GLY A 158 5.63 9.11 -4.56
CA GLY A 158 6.51 8.42 -5.50
C GLY A 158 7.11 7.13 -5.01
N SER A 159 7.86 6.48 -5.91
CA SER A 159 8.47 5.16 -5.71
C SER A 159 9.88 5.27 -5.15
N LEU A 160 10.11 4.74 -3.94
CA LEU A 160 11.44 4.68 -3.34
C LEU A 160 12.24 3.50 -3.92
N ASP A 161 13.46 3.79 -4.38
CA ASP A 161 14.39 2.80 -4.96
C ASP A 161 13.74 1.94 -6.05
N ALA A 162 12.98 2.58 -6.94
CA ALA A 162 12.31 1.93 -8.05
C ALA A 162 13.30 1.11 -8.90
N SER A 163 13.05 -0.20 -9.00
CA SER A 163 13.89 -1.13 -9.77
C SER A 163 13.24 -1.60 -11.08
N LYS A 164 11.92 -1.41 -11.20
CA LYS A 164 11.15 -1.81 -12.39
C LYS A 164 10.89 -0.60 -13.28
N THR A 165 10.94 -0.81 -14.59
CA THR A 165 10.73 0.25 -15.59
C THR A 165 9.39 1.00 -15.39
N LEU A 166 8.34 0.30 -14.98
CA LEU A 166 7.03 0.90 -14.72
C LEU A 166 7.06 1.83 -13.50
N ASP A 167 7.76 1.45 -12.42
CA ASP A 167 7.84 2.25 -11.20
C ASP A 167 8.70 3.50 -11.38
N MET A 168 9.61 3.51 -12.36
CA MET A 168 10.44 4.67 -12.72
C MET A 168 9.66 5.85 -13.28
N GLN A 169 8.39 5.66 -13.63
CA GLN A 169 7.51 6.73 -14.13
C GLN A 169 6.79 7.51 -13.01
N TYR A 170 6.96 7.08 -11.76
CA TYR A 170 6.22 7.64 -10.61
C TYR A 170 7.17 8.28 -9.60
N ASN A 171 7.82 9.39 -9.99
CA ASN A 171 8.76 10.14 -9.15
C ASN A 171 9.77 9.22 -8.45
N PRO A 172 10.72 8.64 -9.17
CA PRO A 172 11.70 7.71 -8.62
C PRO A 172 12.60 8.41 -7.61
N LEU A 173 12.50 8.02 -6.35
CA LEU A 173 13.25 8.56 -5.22
C LEU A 173 14.43 7.64 -4.89
N ASN A 174 15.63 8.20 -4.83
CA ASN A 174 16.82 7.46 -4.43
C ASN A 174 17.03 7.58 -2.91
N SER A 175 16.97 6.46 -2.18
CA SER A 175 17.11 6.44 -0.72
C SER A 175 18.46 6.91 -0.23
N ASN A 176 19.56 6.64 -0.98
CA ASN A 176 20.88 7.12 -0.62
C ASN A 176 20.97 8.64 -0.74
N LYS A 177 20.37 9.21 -1.79
CA LYS A 177 20.31 10.65 -1.95
C LYS A 177 19.50 11.32 -0.84
N LEU A 178 18.34 10.76 -0.49
CA LEU A 178 17.53 11.25 0.62
C LEU A 178 18.29 11.19 1.95
N LYS A 179 19.11 10.16 2.19
CA LYS A 179 19.99 10.07 3.37
C LYS A 179 21.06 11.16 3.37
N GLU A 180 21.68 11.44 2.21
CA GLU A 180 22.68 12.50 2.04
C GLU A 180 22.09 13.89 2.36
N ILE A 181 20.87 14.16 1.88
CA ILE A 181 20.14 15.40 2.17
C ILE A 181 19.88 15.53 3.67
N GLY A 182 19.49 14.43 4.34
CA GLY A 182 19.40 14.36 5.79
C GLY A 182 18.06 14.82 6.36
N PHE A 183 16.94 14.45 5.72
CA PHE A 183 15.61 14.67 6.29
C PHE A 183 15.39 13.85 7.56
N ASP A 184 14.72 14.46 8.53
CA ASP A 184 14.32 13.80 9.79
C ASP A 184 13.10 12.88 9.58
N TYR A 185 12.25 13.21 8.59
CA TYR A 185 11.10 12.42 8.16
C TYR A 185 10.77 12.69 6.69
N VAL A 186 10.51 11.65 5.93
CA VAL A 186 10.03 11.73 4.54
C VAL A 186 8.66 11.09 4.50
N ALA A 187 7.63 11.92 4.36
CA ALA A 187 6.24 11.51 4.23
C ALA A 187 5.96 11.14 2.77
N LEU A 188 5.83 9.84 2.49
CA LEU A 188 5.63 9.26 1.17
C LEU A 188 4.22 8.73 0.97
N GLY A 189 3.69 8.81 -0.24
CA GLY A 189 2.54 8.06 -0.74
C GLY A 189 2.89 7.31 -2.02
N HIS A 190 1.98 6.55 -2.58
CA HIS A 190 2.07 5.67 -3.75
C HIS A 190 2.06 4.18 -3.40
N ILE A 191 2.64 3.78 -2.29
CA ILE A 191 2.64 2.38 -1.86
C ILE A 191 1.53 2.18 -0.84
N HIS A 192 0.50 1.44 -1.22
CA HIS A 192 -0.69 1.22 -0.40
C HIS A 192 -0.47 0.34 0.83
N LYS A 193 0.71 -0.28 0.95
CA LYS A 193 1.12 -1.03 2.13
C LYS A 193 1.95 -0.16 3.06
N ALA A 194 1.52 -0.03 4.31
CA ALA A 194 2.27 0.69 5.33
C ALA A 194 3.63 0.01 5.63
N ASN A 195 4.66 0.85 5.81
CA ASN A 195 6.02 0.38 6.13
C ASN A 195 6.59 1.03 7.40
N TYR A 196 5.73 1.57 8.25
CA TYR A 196 6.15 2.22 9.47
C TYR A 196 6.83 1.22 10.41
N GLU A 197 8.12 1.38 10.63
CA GLU A 197 8.86 0.71 11.68
C GLU A 197 9.52 1.78 12.54
N GLU A 198 9.21 1.80 13.82
CA GLU A 198 9.80 2.77 14.75
C GLU A 198 11.32 2.69 14.73
N ASN A 199 11.96 3.85 14.64
CA ASN A 199 13.42 4.06 14.76
C ASN A 199 14.31 3.46 13.66
N LYS A 200 13.78 2.76 12.65
CA LYS A 200 14.60 2.12 11.63
C LYS A 200 14.59 2.85 10.29
N ASN A 201 13.54 3.64 10.01
CA ASN A 201 13.34 4.23 8.70
C ASN A 201 12.88 5.69 8.82
N ASN A 202 13.45 6.56 7.97
CA ASN A 202 13.00 7.94 7.82
C ASN A 202 12.04 8.10 6.63
N PHE A 203 11.88 7.08 5.78
CA PHE A 203 11.10 7.09 4.54
C PHE A 203 9.84 6.27 4.75
N ILE A 204 8.73 6.93 5.03
CA ILE A 204 7.55 6.29 5.58
C ILE A 204 6.40 6.38 4.60
N TYR A 205 5.82 5.23 4.27
CA TYR A 205 4.53 5.09 3.62
C TYR A 205 3.48 4.75 4.67
N PRO A 206 2.38 5.50 4.78
CA PRO A 206 1.31 5.18 5.72
C PRO A 206 0.44 4.02 5.21
N GLY A 207 0.51 3.72 3.92
CA GLY A 207 -0.42 2.88 3.19
C GLY A 207 -1.68 3.63 2.77
N SER A 208 -2.58 2.96 2.08
CA SER A 208 -3.89 3.52 1.74
C SER A 208 -4.79 3.64 2.98
N LEU A 209 -5.67 4.64 2.98
CA LEU A 209 -6.57 4.89 4.12
C LEU A 209 -7.57 3.74 4.33
N ILE A 210 -8.03 3.14 3.23
CA ILE A 210 -8.85 1.92 3.21
C ILE A 210 -8.33 0.98 2.12
N SER A 211 -8.55 -0.34 2.28
CA SER A 211 -8.19 -1.32 1.26
C SER A 211 -9.10 -1.24 0.03
N PHE A 212 -8.53 -1.30 -1.17
CA PHE A 212 -9.24 -1.33 -2.44
C PHE A 212 -9.49 -2.75 -2.96
N GLY A 213 -8.80 -3.74 -2.44
CA GLY A 213 -8.94 -5.12 -2.88
C GLY A 213 -7.96 -6.11 -2.29
N PHE A 214 -7.87 -7.28 -2.93
CA PHE A 214 -7.01 -8.38 -2.46
C PHE A 214 -5.51 -8.18 -2.74
N ASP A 215 -5.13 -7.11 -3.36
CA ASP A 215 -3.73 -6.74 -3.54
C ASP A 215 -3.22 -5.92 -2.34
N GLU A 216 -4.15 -5.53 -1.44
CA GLU A 216 -3.92 -4.71 -0.25
C GLU A 216 -4.50 -5.39 0.99
N LEU A 217 -3.87 -6.50 1.39
CA LEU A 217 -4.31 -7.26 2.55
C LEU A 217 -3.90 -6.60 3.86
N GLY A 218 -4.71 -6.77 4.89
CA GLY A 218 -4.38 -6.34 6.24
C GLY A 218 -5.11 -5.08 6.70
N GLU A 219 -4.50 -4.37 7.64
CA GLU A 219 -5.07 -3.18 8.26
C GLU A 219 -4.71 -1.91 7.51
N HIS A 220 -5.67 -0.99 7.37
CA HIS A 220 -5.52 0.29 6.69
C HIS A 220 -5.92 1.45 7.60
N GLY A 221 -5.27 2.60 7.40
CA GLY A 221 -5.45 3.75 8.26
C GLY A 221 -4.43 4.85 8.01
N PHE A 222 -4.03 5.54 9.07
CA PHE A 222 -3.08 6.65 9.03
C PHE A 222 -2.06 6.57 10.17
N LEU A 223 -1.04 7.40 10.11
CA LEU A 223 0.00 7.50 11.13
C LEU A 223 -0.18 8.77 11.97
N ASP A 224 -0.14 8.62 13.29
CA ASP A 224 0.04 9.70 14.26
C ASP A 224 1.52 9.71 14.65
N VAL A 225 2.20 10.77 14.28
CA VAL A 225 3.66 10.88 14.38
C VAL A 225 4.04 12.02 15.31
N GLU A 226 4.92 11.73 16.24
CA GLU A 226 5.57 12.72 17.11
C GLU A 226 7.08 12.68 16.89
N ILE A 227 7.68 13.84 16.58
CA ILE A 227 9.12 14.00 16.39
C ILE A 227 9.63 15.05 17.36
N ASN A 228 10.66 14.68 18.10
CA ASN A 228 11.38 15.57 19.00
C ASN A 228 12.87 15.59 18.61
N LYS A 229 13.40 16.77 18.37
CA LYS A 229 14.82 17.00 18.07
C LYS A 229 15.45 17.78 19.23
N ASN A 230 16.18 17.06 20.07
CA ASN A 230 16.82 17.65 21.26
C ASN A 230 18.26 18.05 20.95
N ASN A 231 18.60 19.30 21.24
CA ASN A 231 20.00 19.72 21.30
C ASN A 231 20.63 19.11 22.58
N SER A 232 21.65 18.32 22.43
CA SER A 232 22.36 17.65 23.53
C SER A 232 23.14 18.61 24.46
N GLU A 233 23.00 19.92 24.28
CA GLU A 233 23.76 20.92 25.06
C GLU A 233 23.24 21.17 26.48
N LYS A 234 22.16 20.58 26.94
CA LYS A 234 21.62 20.89 28.30
C LYS A 234 22.08 19.97 29.44
N ASN A 235 22.95 18.98 29.21
CA ASN A 235 23.39 18.04 30.27
C ASN A 235 24.92 17.93 30.48
N ASN A 236 25.72 18.89 30.07
CA ASN A 236 27.15 18.92 30.43
C ASN A 236 27.52 20.19 31.20
N LEU A 237 26.98 20.34 32.40
CA LEU A 237 27.70 20.98 33.50
C LEU A 237 28.43 19.86 34.21
N ILE A 238 29.78 20.02 34.27
CA ILE A 238 30.78 19.18 34.94
C ILE A 238 31.47 18.15 34.01
N ASN A 239 32.43 18.66 33.21
CA ASN A 239 33.80 18.16 33.14
C ASN A 239 34.62 19.01 32.17
N LEU A 240 35.31 20.01 32.74
CA LEU A 240 36.42 20.70 32.12
C LEU A 240 37.62 19.76 32.18
N ASN A 241 37.99 19.16 31.05
CA ASN A 241 39.35 18.93 30.57
C ASN A 241 39.34 17.99 29.36
N ASN A 242 39.92 18.52 28.30
CA ASN A 242 40.32 17.89 27.04
C ASN A 242 39.47 18.17 25.81
N SER A 243 40.11 19.02 25.01
CA SER A 243 39.92 19.26 23.58
C SER A 243 39.54 18.03 22.77
N GLU A 244 38.36 18.07 22.24
CA GLU A 244 38.01 17.66 20.86
C GLU A 244 36.54 18.06 20.62
N ILE A 245 36.39 19.13 19.81
CA ILE A 245 35.09 19.55 19.28
C ILE A 245 34.73 18.53 18.24
N ASN A 246 33.92 17.55 18.59
CA ASN A 246 33.31 16.63 17.64
C ASN A 246 31.79 16.73 17.68
N ASN A 247 31.27 17.26 16.57
CA ASN A 247 29.97 17.07 15.99
C ASN A 247 28.75 17.01 16.92
N ASN A 248 27.93 18.08 16.85
CA ASN A 248 26.55 18.16 17.34
C ASN A 248 25.76 16.91 16.95
N ASN A 249 25.74 15.88 17.75
CA ASN A 249 24.84 14.75 17.61
C ASN A 249 23.44 15.17 18.10
N LEU A 250 22.69 15.86 17.22
CA LEU A 250 21.26 16.10 17.43
C LEU A 250 20.55 14.75 17.47
N LYS A 251 20.06 14.37 18.64
CA LYS A 251 19.31 13.14 18.80
C LYS A 251 17.87 13.35 18.41
N ILE A 252 17.44 12.66 17.33
CA ILE A 252 16.05 12.65 16.89
C ILE A 252 15.34 11.50 17.59
N ASN A 253 14.22 11.81 18.21
CA ASN A 253 13.33 10.83 18.82
C ASN A 253 11.99 10.86 18.08
N LYS A 254 11.59 9.73 17.48
CA LYS A 254 10.34 9.57 16.75
C LYS A 254 9.45 8.56 17.43
N LYS A 255 8.17 8.91 17.58
CA LYS A 255 7.13 7.99 18.01
C LYS A 255 6.08 7.95 16.91
N ILE A 256 5.84 6.77 16.35
CA ILE A 256 4.89 6.54 15.29
C ILE A 256 3.82 5.57 15.80
N LYS A 257 2.57 5.94 15.68
CA LYS A 257 1.42 5.12 16.04
C LYS A 257 0.54 4.96 14.80
N PHE A 258 0.26 3.72 14.42
CA PHE A 258 -0.72 3.43 13.37
C PHE A 258 -2.13 3.47 13.97
N ILE A 259 -3.02 4.22 13.33
CA ILE A 259 -4.42 4.35 13.71
C ILE A 259 -5.26 3.70 12.61
N LYS A 260 -5.84 2.57 12.95
CA LYS A 260 -6.72 1.83 12.05
C LYS A 260 -8.08 2.53 11.94
N VAL A 261 -8.51 2.80 10.71
CA VAL A 261 -9.84 3.37 10.41
C VAL A 261 -10.65 2.52 9.45
N ASP A 262 -10.03 1.70 8.63
CA ASP A 262 -10.76 0.76 7.78
C ASP A 262 -11.43 -0.32 8.64
N LYS A 263 -12.74 -0.43 8.51
CA LYS A 263 -13.56 -1.41 9.23
C LYS A 263 -13.71 -2.72 8.50
N ARG A 264 -13.37 -2.74 7.21
CA ARG A 264 -13.50 -3.91 6.34
C ARG A 264 -12.14 -4.33 5.84
N ILE A 265 -11.73 -5.54 6.17
CA ILE A 265 -10.43 -6.12 5.80
C ILE A 265 -10.62 -7.08 4.64
N PHE A 266 -9.67 -7.08 3.69
CA PHE A 266 -9.54 -8.12 2.68
C PHE A 266 -8.56 -9.20 3.18
N GLU A 267 -8.96 -10.46 3.04
CA GLU A 267 -8.22 -11.61 3.58
C GLU A 267 -8.23 -12.78 2.59
N GLU A 268 -7.13 -13.52 2.53
CA GLU A 268 -7.03 -14.73 1.75
C GLU A 268 -7.09 -15.96 2.67
N ILE A 269 -7.92 -16.93 2.29
CA ILE A 269 -8.02 -18.21 2.99
C ILE A 269 -7.58 -19.31 2.05
N LYS A 270 -6.57 -20.08 2.45
CA LYS A 270 -6.08 -21.23 1.72
C LYS A 270 -6.87 -22.46 2.12
N LEU A 271 -7.41 -23.18 1.13
CA LEU A 271 -8.21 -24.36 1.32
C LEU A 271 -7.58 -25.52 0.57
N ASN A 272 -7.08 -26.51 1.32
CA ASN A 272 -6.59 -27.74 0.74
C ASN A 272 -7.76 -28.61 0.28
N ILE A 273 -7.75 -29.01 -1.00
CA ILE A 273 -8.82 -29.79 -1.64
C ILE A 273 -8.40 -31.21 -1.99
N SER A 274 -7.26 -31.70 -1.50
CA SER A 274 -6.72 -33.02 -1.89
C SER A 274 -7.61 -34.22 -1.51
N GLU A 275 -8.50 -34.05 -0.53
CA GLU A 275 -9.42 -35.06 -0.07
C GLU A 275 -10.84 -34.91 -0.63
N ILE A 276 -11.08 -33.91 -1.46
CA ILE A 276 -12.39 -33.58 -2.02
C ILE A 276 -12.62 -34.38 -3.28
N ASN A 277 -13.76 -35.06 -3.35
CA ASN A 277 -14.10 -36.00 -4.42
C ASN A 277 -15.33 -35.57 -5.24
N SER A 278 -16.04 -34.50 -4.85
CA SER A 278 -17.14 -33.94 -5.62
C SER A 278 -17.19 -32.41 -5.55
N GLU A 279 -17.84 -31.79 -6.52
CA GLU A 279 -18.04 -30.33 -6.55
C GLU A 279 -18.97 -29.88 -5.41
N GLU A 280 -19.97 -30.69 -5.05
CA GLU A 280 -20.87 -30.43 -3.94
C GLU A 280 -20.12 -30.40 -2.61
N GLU A 281 -19.23 -31.35 -2.39
CA GLU A 281 -18.35 -31.39 -1.21
C GLU A 281 -17.44 -30.14 -1.14
N LEU A 282 -16.89 -29.70 -2.29
CA LEU A 282 -16.09 -28.49 -2.38
C LEU A 282 -16.91 -27.26 -1.99
N ILE A 283 -18.11 -27.12 -2.53
CA ILE A 283 -19.00 -26.00 -2.23
C ILE A 283 -19.38 -25.98 -0.75
N GLU A 284 -19.71 -27.14 -0.19
CA GLU A 284 -20.02 -27.27 1.23
C GLU A 284 -18.82 -26.87 2.11
N LYS A 285 -17.63 -27.35 1.77
CA LYS A 285 -16.41 -26.99 2.47
C LYS A 285 -16.11 -25.49 2.43
N ILE A 286 -16.32 -24.86 1.27
CA ILE A 286 -16.18 -23.40 1.13
C ILE A 286 -17.20 -22.65 1.99
N LYS A 287 -18.48 -23.07 1.99
CA LYS A 287 -19.54 -22.46 2.80
C LYS A 287 -19.33 -22.61 4.29
N ASN A 288 -18.67 -23.68 4.71
CA ASN A 288 -18.35 -23.94 6.12
C ASN A 288 -17.11 -23.18 6.61
N VAL A 289 -16.42 -22.43 5.73
CA VAL A 289 -15.35 -21.53 6.17
C VAL A 289 -15.95 -20.47 7.08
N LYS A 290 -15.40 -20.33 8.27
CA LYS A 290 -15.81 -19.27 9.21
C LYS A 290 -15.48 -17.90 8.63
N THR A 291 -16.50 -17.11 8.33
CA THR A 291 -16.36 -15.77 7.79
C THR A 291 -16.89 -14.72 8.78
N ASP A 292 -16.25 -13.56 8.81
CA ASP A 292 -16.72 -12.36 9.52
C ASP A 292 -17.38 -11.41 8.49
N LYS A 293 -18.57 -10.90 8.81
CA LYS A 293 -19.31 -9.96 7.94
C LYS A 293 -18.55 -8.65 7.64
N LYS A 294 -17.57 -8.31 8.46
CA LYS A 294 -16.71 -7.13 8.29
C LYS A 294 -15.47 -7.40 7.44
N ARG A 295 -15.34 -8.62 6.91
CA ARG A 295 -14.19 -9.02 6.07
C ARG A 295 -14.68 -9.49 4.72
N ASN A 296 -13.84 -9.29 3.72
CA ASN A 296 -14.03 -9.80 2.37
C ASN A 296 -12.99 -10.88 2.12
N TYR A 297 -13.42 -12.04 1.65
CA TYR A 297 -12.55 -13.20 1.51
C TYR A 297 -12.29 -13.57 0.06
N LYS A 298 -11.05 -13.95 -0.21
CA LYS A 298 -10.64 -14.68 -1.40
C LYS A 298 -10.22 -16.08 -0.97
N ILE A 299 -10.89 -17.11 -1.51
CA ILE A 299 -10.51 -18.49 -1.28
C ILE A 299 -9.47 -18.90 -2.33
N ILE A 300 -8.37 -19.45 -1.85
CA ILE A 300 -7.30 -20.04 -2.66
C ILE A 300 -7.40 -21.56 -2.51
N LEU A 301 -7.78 -22.25 -3.58
CA LEU A 301 -7.80 -23.70 -3.61
C LEU A 301 -6.37 -24.21 -3.84
N GLU A 302 -5.86 -25.03 -2.96
CA GLU A 302 -4.51 -25.60 -3.01
C GLU A 302 -4.56 -27.13 -2.87
N GLY A 303 -3.44 -27.80 -3.14
CA GLY A 303 -3.31 -29.26 -3.05
C GLY A 303 -3.60 -29.95 -4.38
N TYR A 304 -4.00 -31.21 -4.33
CA TYR A 304 -4.27 -32.00 -5.53
C TYR A 304 -5.78 -32.12 -5.75
N LYS A 305 -6.24 -31.84 -6.97
CA LYS A 305 -7.64 -32.01 -7.32
C LYS A 305 -7.91 -33.36 -7.95
N ASN A 306 -9.00 -33.98 -7.49
CA ASN A 306 -9.54 -35.21 -8.02
C ASN A 306 -10.80 -34.97 -8.88
N ILE A 307 -11.22 -33.72 -9.02
CA ILE A 307 -12.46 -33.31 -9.69
C ILE A 307 -12.20 -32.15 -10.67
N GLU A 308 -13.06 -32.01 -11.66
CA GLU A 308 -13.13 -30.79 -12.43
C GLU A 308 -13.84 -29.69 -11.63
N ILE A 309 -13.34 -28.47 -11.68
CA ILE A 309 -13.83 -27.36 -10.89
C ILE A 309 -14.36 -26.27 -11.83
N ASP A 310 -15.66 -26.04 -11.80
CA ASP A 310 -16.28 -24.88 -12.47
C ASP A 310 -16.31 -23.66 -11.52
N LEU A 311 -15.25 -22.84 -11.60
CA LEU A 311 -15.14 -21.63 -10.80
C LEU A 311 -16.29 -20.64 -11.01
N ASN A 312 -16.85 -20.57 -12.20
CA ASN A 312 -17.97 -19.65 -12.51
C ASN A 312 -19.25 -20.10 -11.79
N LYS A 313 -19.52 -21.41 -11.78
CA LYS A 313 -20.65 -21.99 -11.04
C LYS A 313 -20.50 -21.76 -9.54
N ILE A 314 -19.32 -22.09 -9.00
CA ILE A 314 -19.01 -21.89 -7.57
C ILE A 314 -19.18 -20.41 -7.19
N GLN A 315 -18.63 -19.50 -7.98
CA GLN A 315 -18.70 -18.08 -7.69
C GLN A 315 -20.13 -17.53 -7.70
N LYS A 316 -20.98 -18.03 -8.60
CA LYS A 316 -22.44 -17.70 -8.61
C LYS A 316 -23.14 -18.18 -7.35
N MET A 317 -22.78 -19.37 -6.84
CA MET A 317 -23.39 -19.93 -5.63
C MET A 317 -22.97 -19.21 -4.32
N LEU A 318 -21.86 -18.46 -4.37
CA LEU A 318 -21.31 -17.71 -3.25
C LEU A 318 -21.66 -16.21 -3.29
N LEU A 319 -22.55 -15.77 -4.18
CA LEU A 319 -22.88 -14.34 -4.37
C LEU A 319 -23.38 -13.63 -3.09
N ASN A 320 -23.98 -14.35 -2.17
CA ASN A 320 -24.54 -13.80 -0.93
C ASN A 320 -23.59 -13.91 0.27
N GLU A 321 -22.41 -14.50 0.06
CA GLU A 321 -21.40 -14.67 1.10
C GLU A 321 -20.37 -13.54 1.01
N ASN A 322 -19.62 -13.32 2.10
CA ASN A 322 -18.47 -12.39 2.08
C ASN A 322 -17.27 -12.95 1.32
N ILE A 323 -17.45 -14.05 0.61
CA ILE A 323 -16.45 -14.66 -0.27
C ILE A 323 -16.61 -14.01 -1.64
N LEU A 324 -15.68 -13.12 -1.99
CA LEU A 324 -15.75 -12.33 -3.22
C LEU A 324 -15.11 -13.03 -4.41
N LYS A 325 -14.14 -13.92 -4.15
CA LYS A 325 -13.36 -14.57 -5.20
C LYS A 325 -12.91 -15.96 -4.78
N VAL A 326 -12.93 -16.87 -5.72
CA VAL A 326 -12.29 -18.18 -5.60
C VAL A 326 -11.25 -18.31 -6.70
N LYS A 327 -10.03 -18.70 -6.34
CA LYS A 327 -8.96 -19.00 -7.29
C LYS A 327 -8.50 -20.45 -7.12
N ASP A 328 -8.33 -21.16 -8.23
CA ASP A 328 -7.83 -22.53 -8.26
C ASP A 328 -6.33 -22.52 -8.57
N PHE A 329 -5.53 -22.84 -7.58
CA PHE A 329 -4.09 -23.13 -7.67
C PHE A 329 -3.79 -24.61 -7.36
N SER A 330 -4.85 -25.45 -7.32
CA SER A 330 -4.67 -26.87 -7.13
C SER A 330 -4.01 -27.53 -8.33
N LYS A 331 -3.28 -28.58 -8.07
CA LYS A 331 -2.59 -29.37 -9.08
C LYS A 331 -3.38 -30.61 -9.44
N VAL A 332 -3.31 -31.07 -10.67
CA VAL A 332 -3.87 -32.36 -11.05
C VAL A 332 -2.95 -33.44 -10.51
N LYS A 333 -3.53 -34.43 -9.83
CA LYS A 333 -2.78 -35.62 -9.39
C LYS A 333 -2.64 -36.56 -10.58
N TYR A 334 -1.44 -36.66 -11.11
CA TYR A 334 -1.14 -37.60 -12.18
C TYR A 334 -0.65 -38.93 -11.58
N ASP A 335 -1.19 -40.07 -12.06
CA ASP A 335 -0.54 -41.34 -11.85
C ASP A 335 0.66 -41.43 -12.80
N ILE A 336 1.82 -41.01 -12.28
CA ILE A 336 3.07 -40.96 -13.04
C ILE A 336 3.47 -42.33 -13.56
N LYS A 337 3.17 -43.43 -12.80
CA LYS A 337 3.49 -44.78 -13.21
C LYS A 337 2.61 -45.26 -14.37
N GLU A 338 1.32 -44.96 -14.30
CA GLU A 338 0.38 -45.25 -15.39
C GLU A 338 0.76 -44.47 -16.66
N LEU A 339 1.04 -43.19 -16.52
CA LEU A 339 1.45 -42.35 -17.66
C LEU A 339 2.79 -42.75 -18.25
N ALA A 340 3.75 -43.16 -17.45
CA ALA A 340 5.05 -43.66 -17.90
C ALA A 340 4.93 -44.94 -18.73
N ASN A 341 3.92 -45.79 -18.46
CA ASN A 341 3.66 -47.03 -19.19
C ASN A 341 2.95 -46.84 -20.53
N GLN A 342 2.54 -45.61 -20.87
CA GLN A 342 1.88 -45.32 -22.13
C GLN A 342 2.87 -45.36 -23.31
N ASN A 343 2.53 -46.07 -24.39
CA ASN A 343 3.32 -46.13 -25.62
C ASN A 343 3.09 -44.88 -26.51
N ASN A 344 3.36 -43.71 -25.95
CA ASN A 344 3.20 -42.42 -26.64
C ASN A 344 4.26 -41.39 -26.16
N LEU A 345 4.25 -40.19 -26.71
CA LEU A 345 5.18 -39.11 -26.38
C LEU A 345 5.20 -38.80 -24.87
N LYS A 346 4.03 -38.87 -24.20
CA LYS A 346 3.94 -38.61 -22.75
C LYS A 346 4.74 -39.67 -21.94
N GLY A 347 4.53 -40.95 -22.24
CA GLY A 347 5.25 -42.04 -21.57
C GLY A 347 6.76 -41.96 -21.79
N VAL A 348 7.20 -41.69 -23.02
CA VAL A 348 8.63 -41.55 -23.34
C VAL A 348 9.25 -40.39 -22.56
N PHE A 349 8.59 -39.22 -22.54
CA PHE A 349 9.08 -38.04 -21.81
C PHE A 349 9.17 -38.31 -20.30
N ILE A 350 8.08 -38.86 -19.71
CA ILE A 350 8.02 -39.14 -18.28
C ILE A 350 9.12 -40.11 -17.87
N ASN A 351 9.28 -41.21 -18.61
CA ASN A 351 10.35 -42.18 -18.35
C ASN A 351 11.75 -41.54 -18.40
N ARG A 352 11.97 -40.61 -19.35
CA ARG A 352 13.23 -39.92 -19.44
C ARG A 352 13.51 -38.97 -18.27
N ILE A 353 12.47 -38.32 -17.73
CA ILE A 353 12.59 -37.48 -16.54
C ILE A 353 12.83 -38.33 -15.29
N LEU A 354 12.09 -39.43 -15.10
CA LEU A 354 12.29 -40.38 -13.99
C LEU A 354 13.70 -40.99 -14.01
N GLN A 355 14.24 -41.33 -15.20
CA GLN A 355 15.61 -41.79 -15.33
C GLN A 355 16.62 -40.74 -14.85
N LYS A 356 16.39 -39.44 -15.19
CA LYS A 356 17.25 -38.33 -14.71
C LYS A 356 17.20 -38.16 -13.20
N GLU A 357 16.03 -38.36 -12.58
CA GLU A 357 15.88 -38.36 -11.13
C GLU A 357 16.68 -39.51 -10.50
N GLU A 358 16.58 -40.73 -11.02
CA GLU A 358 17.34 -41.89 -10.56
C GLU A 358 18.86 -41.69 -10.69
N GLU A 359 19.29 -41.06 -11.79
CA GLU A 359 20.68 -40.66 -12.04
C GLU A 359 21.14 -39.45 -11.19
N ARG A 360 20.26 -38.89 -10.34
CA ARG A 360 20.48 -37.66 -9.51
C ARG A 360 20.88 -36.40 -10.30
N LEU A 361 20.41 -36.32 -11.54
CA LEU A 361 20.60 -35.15 -12.39
C LEU A 361 19.55 -34.06 -12.17
N CYS A 362 18.48 -34.38 -11.46
CA CYS A 362 17.47 -33.45 -10.95
C CYS A 362 16.89 -33.97 -9.64
N THR A 363 16.29 -33.07 -8.87
CA THR A 363 15.54 -33.44 -7.66
C THR A 363 14.17 -34.00 -8.03
N LYS A 364 13.54 -34.71 -7.08
CA LYS A 364 12.16 -35.20 -7.23
C LYS A 364 11.18 -34.05 -7.54
N GLU A 365 11.33 -32.92 -6.86
CA GLU A 365 10.47 -31.73 -7.08
C GLU A 365 10.65 -31.16 -8.50
N GLU A 366 11.88 -31.08 -9.00
CA GLU A 366 12.16 -30.64 -10.37
C GLU A 366 11.60 -31.61 -11.41
N ALA A 367 11.69 -32.91 -11.16
CA ALA A 367 11.11 -33.95 -12.01
C ALA A 367 9.57 -33.85 -12.08
N GLU A 368 8.91 -33.73 -10.93
CA GLU A 368 7.45 -33.55 -10.84
C GLU A 368 7.00 -32.26 -11.56
N GLN A 369 7.71 -31.16 -11.38
CA GLN A 369 7.43 -29.89 -12.04
C GLN A 369 7.60 -29.98 -13.56
N ALA A 370 8.67 -30.62 -14.04
CA ALA A 370 8.90 -30.81 -15.46
C ALA A 370 7.81 -31.67 -16.12
N ILE A 371 7.37 -32.73 -15.44
CA ILE A 371 6.26 -33.59 -15.90
C ILE A 371 4.95 -32.79 -15.96
N GLU A 372 4.64 -32.01 -14.94
CA GLU A 372 3.44 -31.18 -14.89
C GLU A 372 3.40 -30.15 -16.04
N ILE A 373 4.50 -29.43 -16.26
CA ILE A 373 4.64 -28.45 -17.36
C ILE A 373 4.42 -29.14 -18.72
N PHE A 374 5.04 -30.30 -18.93
CA PHE A 374 4.93 -31.01 -20.18
C PHE A 374 3.51 -31.52 -20.44
N ILE A 375 2.84 -32.10 -19.44
CA ILE A 375 1.46 -32.57 -19.57
C ILE A 375 0.51 -31.39 -19.87
N ASN A 376 0.70 -30.25 -19.21
CA ASN A 376 -0.13 -29.06 -19.44
C ASN A 376 0.10 -28.44 -20.83
N ALA A 377 1.30 -28.55 -21.40
CA ALA A 377 1.61 -28.08 -22.75
C ALA A 377 0.99 -28.96 -23.86
N LEU A 378 0.55 -30.20 -23.53
CA LEU A 378 -0.09 -31.14 -24.45
C LEU A 378 -1.63 -31.12 -24.38
N LYS A 379 -2.24 -30.31 -23.54
CA LYS A 379 -3.69 -30.07 -23.48
C LYS A 379 -4.07 -28.95 -24.45
#